data_697277c58383a0b6846f530347b62006
#
_entry.id   697277c58383a0b6846f530347b62006
#
_cell.length_a   1.000
_cell.length_b   1.000
_cell.length_c   1.000
_cell.angle_alpha   90.00
_cell.angle_beta   90.00
_cell.angle_gamma   90.00
#
_symmetry.space_group_name_H-M   'P 1'
#
loop_
_entity.id
_entity.type
_entity.pdbx_description
1 polymer ?
#
loop_
_entity_poly.entity_id
_entity_poly.type
_entity_poly.pdbx_seq_one_letter_code
_entity_poly.pdbx_strand_id
1 'polypeptide(L)'
;GATSVNGGSPLIVIDGVPALNASAFQNLNPDDIENISVLKDGSASIYGAKAANGVILVTTKKGKGKTTVDYNFNMRFTTNGIMAFSPSMQEYASMWIEANKEQKVKNWWNWSTEENMLKMQQGIEGIYHTNAKDWGYDIFVGNANRLEEMFARRYSYQHNLSLSGSTEKSEYRISLAYADNQANLATAYDGQKQLNLRLNYGIRLTDWFKLETSANMIKTDTEMPSSGIDATMYGNEPPFFPAKNPYGQWYANFG
;
A
#
# COMPACT_ATOMS: atom_id res chain seq x y z
N GLY A 1 -10.24 -13.92 -28.34
CA GLY A 1 -9.24 -13.26 -27.53
C GLY A 1 -9.16 -11.79 -27.91
N ALA A 2 -9.03 -10.91 -26.93
CA ALA A 2 -8.89 -9.49 -27.21
C ALA A 2 -7.62 -9.24 -28.03
N THR A 3 -7.78 -8.76 -29.25
CA THR A 3 -6.70 -8.42 -30.18
C THR A 3 -6.30 -6.94 -30.09
N SER A 4 -6.65 -6.26 -28.98
CA SER A 4 -6.23 -4.88 -28.74
C SER A 4 -4.77 -4.87 -28.25
N VAL A 5 -3.91 -4.27 -29.05
CA VAL A 5 -2.49 -4.02 -28.73
C VAL A 5 -2.35 -3.13 -27.46
N ASN A 6 -3.40 -2.42 -27.10
CA ASN A 6 -3.50 -1.61 -25.88
C ASN A 6 -4.46 -2.25 -24.89
N GLY A 7 -4.12 -3.37 -24.27
CA GLY A 7 -4.93 -4.12 -23.31
C GLY A 7 -6.02 -3.30 -22.62
N GLY A 8 -7.24 -3.33 -23.19
CA GLY A 8 -8.38 -2.59 -22.65
C GLY A 8 -8.88 -3.26 -21.36
N SER A 9 -9.30 -2.47 -20.38
CA SER A 9 -9.92 -2.96 -19.16
C SER A 9 -11.31 -3.57 -19.45
N PRO A 10 -11.73 -4.63 -18.75
CA PRO A 10 -13.08 -5.17 -18.87
C PRO A 10 -14.12 -4.12 -18.42
N LEU A 11 -15.33 -4.22 -18.97
CA LEU A 11 -16.46 -3.43 -18.50
C LEU A 11 -16.90 -3.94 -17.12
N ILE A 12 -17.04 -3.05 -16.17
CA ILE A 12 -17.55 -3.37 -14.83
C ILE A 12 -19.01 -2.95 -14.75
N VAL A 13 -19.88 -3.85 -14.31
CA VAL A 13 -21.32 -3.62 -14.12
C VAL A 13 -21.67 -3.96 -12.69
N ILE A 14 -22.17 -3.00 -11.92
CA ILE A 14 -22.56 -3.16 -10.53
C ILE A 14 -24.09 -3.05 -10.44
N ASP A 15 -24.74 -4.11 -9.96
CA ASP A 15 -26.22 -4.21 -9.86
C ASP A 15 -26.96 -3.84 -11.17
N GLY A 16 -26.38 -4.23 -12.32
CA GLY A 16 -26.93 -3.95 -13.65
C GLY A 16 -26.53 -2.60 -14.25
N VAL A 17 -25.83 -1.74 -13.50
CA VAL A 17 -25.40 -0.41 -13.95
C VAL A 17 -23.92 -0.42 -14.32
N PRO A 18 -23.54 -0.02 -15.55
CA PRO A 18 -22.15 0.12 -15.92
C PRO A 18 -21.42 1.13 -15.03
N ALA A 19 -20.30 0.74 -14.46
CA ALA A 19 -19.46 1.62 -13.66
C ALA A 19 -18.78 2.68 -14.54
N LEU A 20 -18.67 3.89 -14.03
CA LEU A 20 -18.02 5.00 -14.75
C LEU A 20 -16.52 4.79 -14.92
N ASN A 21 -15.88 4.12 -13.96
CA ASN A 21 -14.45 3.84 -13.96
C ASN A 21 -14.15 2.57 -13.12
N ALA A 22 -12.93 2.06 -13.24
CA ALA A 22 -12.48 0.88 -12.50
C ALA A 22 -12.40 1.10 -10.97
N SER A 23 -12.21 2.34 -10.53
CA SER A 23 -12.13 2.67 -9.10
C SER A 23 -13.46 2.47 -8.37
N ALA A 24 -14.60 2.54 -9.09
CA ALA A 24 -15.91 2.22 -8.50
C ALA A 24 -15.99 0.78 -7.97
N PHE A 25 -15.31 -0.15 -8.63
CA PHE A 25 -15.21 -1.54 -8.16
C PHE A 25 -14.12 -1.71 -7.08
N GLN A 26 -12.95 -1.10 -7.28
CA GLN A 26 -11.83 -1.21 -6.33
C GLN A 26 -12.19 -0.65 -4.95
N ASN A 27 -13.03 0.37 -4.91
CA ASN A 27 -13.47 1.02 -3.67
C ASN A 27 -14.75 0.40 -3.09
N LEU A 28 -15.32 -0.63 -3.73
CA LEU A 28 -16.48 -1.31 -3.19
C LEU A 28 -16.09 -2.12 -1.95
N ASN A 29 -16.90 -2.00 -0.88
CA ASN A 29 -16.68 -2.81 0.31
C ASN A 29 -16.93 -4.30 -0.02
N PRO A 30 -15.94 -5.20 0.16
CA PRO A 30 -16.10 -6.63 -0.12
C PRO A 30 -17.28 -7.28 0.64
N ASP A 31 -17.58 -6.81 1.86
CA ASP A 31 -18.68 -7.34 2.66
C ASP A 31 -20.07 -7.02 2.08
N ASP A 32 -20.17 -6.07 1.16
CA ASP A 32 -21.40 -5.77 0.44
C ASP A 32 -21.58 -6.59 -0.85
N ILE A 33 -20.58 -7.35 -1.25
CA ILE A 33 -20.64 -8.16 -2.48
C ILE A 33 -21.33 -9.49 -2.17
N GLU A 34 -22.35 -9.82 -2.96
CA GLU A 34 -23.00 -11.13 -2.94
C GLU A 34 -22.35 -12.10 -3.94
N ASN A 35 -22.09 -11.60 -5.17
CA ASN A 35 -21.54 -12.43 -6.23
C ASN A 35 -20.73 -11.58 -7.24
N ILE A 36 -19.69 -12.20 -7.81
CA ILE A 36 -18.94 -11.66 -8.96
C ILE A 36 -18.96 -12.71 -10.07
N SER A 37 -19.40 -12.32 -11.26
CA SER A 37 -19.40 -13.16 -12.45
C SER A 37 -18.61 -12.49 -13.57
N VAL A 38 -17.82 -13.28 -14.30
CA VAL A 38 -17.03 -12.78 -15.44
C VAL A 38 -17.62 -13.34 -16.73
N LEU A 39 -18.07 -12.43 -17.60
CA LEU A 39 -18.58 -12.78 -18.93
C LEU A 39 -17.48 -12.52 -19.96
N LYS A 40 -17.29 -13.51 -20.85
CA LYS A 40 -16.32 -13.43 -21.95
C LYS A 40 -17.02 -13.79 -23.26
N ASP A 41 -16.43 -13.34 -24.36
CA ASP A 41 -16.85 -13.65 -25.71
C ASP A 41 -18.34 -13.35 -25.97
N GLY A 42 -19.09 -14.28 -26.56
CA GLY A 42 -20.49 -14.08 -26.93
C GLY A 42 -21.42 -13.68 -25.79
N SER A 43 -21.15 -14.11 -24.54
CA SER A 43 -21.96 -13.73 -23.39
C SER A 43 -21.81 -12.26 -22.98
N ALA A 44 -20.70 -11.62 -23.34
CA ALA A 44 -20.45 -10.20 -23.10
C ALA A 44 -21.11 -9.30 -24.14
N SER A 45 -21.53 -9.83 -25.28
CA SER A 45 -22.05 -9.07 -26.43
C SER A 45 -23.32 -8.25 -26.12
N ILE A 46 -24.13 -8.68 -25.15
CA ILE A 46 -25.32 -7.95 -24.70
C ILE A 46 -25.02 -6.55 -24.15
N TYR A 47 -23.75 -6.32 -23.72
CA TYR A 47 -23.27 -5.03 -23.21
C TYR A 47 -22.63 -4.14 -24.28
N GLY A 48 -22.69 -4.58 -25.57
CA GLY A 48 -22.22 -3.83 -26.73
C GLY A 48 -20.69 -3.71 -26.84
N ALA A 49 -20.24 -2.74 -27.64
CA ALA A 49 -18.82 -2.58 -27.98
C ALA A 49 -17.88 -2.35 -26.77
N LYS A 50 -18.37 -1.76 -25.68
CA LYS A 50 -17.59 -1.55 -24.45
C LYS A 50 -17.20 -2.87 -23.75
N ALA A 51 -17.87 -3.96 -24.10
CA ALA A 51 -17.63 -5.28 -23.52
C ALA A 51 -16.61 -6.14 -24.32
N ALA A 52 -15.94 -5.56 -25.32
CA ALA A 52 -14.98 -6.29 -26.17
C ALA A 52 -13.86 -6.99 -25.38
N ASN A 53 -13.50 -6.50 -24.20
CA ASN A 53 -12.51 -7.09 -23.31
C ASN A 53 -13.13 -7.94 -22.17
N GLY A 54 -14.43 -8.29 -22.29
CA GLY A 54 -15.21 -8.97 -21.28
C GLY A 54 -15.95 -8.03 -20.32
N VAL A 55 -16.79 -8.62 -19.48
CA VAL A 55 -17.59 -7.91 -18.48
C VAL A 55 -17.43 -8.56 -17.13
N ILE A 56 -17.24 -7.75 -16.10
CA ILE A 56 -17.27 -8.17 -14.70
C ILE A 56 -18.61 -7.71 -14.13
N LEU A 57 -19.48 -8.67 -13.82
CA LEU A 57 -20.76 -8.41 -13.17
C LEU A 57 -20.60 -8.53 -11.67
N VAL A 58 -20.92 -7.47 -10.95
CA VAL A 58 -20.92 -7.44 -9.49
C VAL A 58 -22.35 -7.30 -9.01
N THR A 59 -22.80 -8.26 -8.22
CA THR A 59 -24.11 -8.21 -7.55
C THR A 59 -23.88 -7.92 -6.08
N THR A 60 -24.54 -6.90 -5.55
CA THR A 60 -24.43 -6.56 -4.12
C THR A 60 -25.51 -7.23 -3.30
N LYS A 61 -25.21 -7.43 -2.01
CA LYS A 61 -26.14 -8.03 -1.06
C LYS A 61 -27.38 -7.17 -0.91
N LYS A 62 -28.53 -7.83 -0.91
CA LYS A 62 -29.86 -7.25 -0.64
C LYS A 62 -30.39 -7.73 0.71
N GLY A 63 -31.42 -7.10 1.22
CA GLY A 63 -32.11 -7.56 2.42
C GLY A 63 -32.90 -8.85 2.15
N LYS A 64 -32.81 -9.83 3.07
CA LYS A 64 -33.54 -11.10 3.00
C LYS A 64 -34.02 -11.52 4.37
N GLY A 65 -35.27 -11.98 4.47
CA GLY A 65 -35.83 -12.56 5.70
C GLY A 65 -36.03 -11.54 6.82
N LYS A 66 -35.91 -12.00 8.06
CA LYS A 66 -36.07 -11.15 9.25
C LYS A 66 -34.98 -10.09 9.30
N THR A 67 -35.30 -8.98 9.94
CA THR A 67 -34.30 -7.92 10.19
C THR A 67 -33.15 -8.45 11.01
N THR A 68 -31.94 -8.29 10.49
CA THR A 68 -30.67 -8.66 11.12
C THR A 68 -29.72 -7.48 11.16
N VAL A 69 -28.90 -7.45 12.20
CA VAL A 69 -27.76 -6.55 12.32
C VAL A 69 -26.52 -7.41 12.33
N ASP A 70 -25.63 -7.18 11.39
CA ASP A 70 -24.38 -7.89 11.27
C ASP A 70 -23.20 -6.92 11.48
N TYR A 71 -22.27 -7.33 12.32
CA TYR A 71 -21.03 -6.61 12.54
C TYR A 71 -19.85 -7.53 12.27
N ASN A 72 -18.92 -7.06 11.41
CA ASN A 72 -17.71 -7.76 11.10
C ASN A 72 -16.49 -6.86 11.35
N PHE A 73 -15.50 -7.40 12.04
CA PHE A 73 -14.24 -6.73 12.31
C PHE A 73 -13.09 -7.55 11.75
N ASN A 74 -12.27 -6.92 10.93
CA ASN A 74 -11.05 -7.50 10.40
C ASN A 74 -9.84 -6.67 10.84
N MET A 75 -8.81 -7.33 11.33
CA MET A 75 -7.53 -6.72 11.61
C MET A 75 -6.43 -7.47 10.88
N ARG A 76 -5.54 -6.73 10.24
CA ARG A 76 -4.36 -7.24 9.58
C ARG A 76 -3.14 -6.51 10.14
N PHE A 77 -2.09 -7.23 10.41
CA PHE A 77 -0.78 -6.62 10.66
C PHE A 77 0.15 -6.88 9.48
N THR A 78 0.89 -5.86 9.14
CA THR A 78 1.94 -5.91 8.12
C THR A 78 3.27 -5.82 8.84
N THR A 79 4.17 -6.71 8.52
CA THR A 79 5.53 -6.75 9.05
C THR A 79 6.51 -6.97 7.89
N ASN A 80 7.76 -6.68 8.13
CA ASN A 80 8.80 -6.96 7.15
C ASN A 80 8.86 -8.47 6.89
N GLY A 81 8.92 -8.83 5.62
CA GLY A 81 9.20 -10.21 5.20
C GLY A 81 10.70 -10.53 5.33
N ILE A 82 11.23 -11.25 4.36
CA ILE A 82 12.67 -11.49 4.26
C ILE A 82 13.31 -10.18 3.81
N MET A 83 14.11 -9.60 4.71
CA MET A 83 14.88 -8.40 4.41
C MET A 83 16.15 -8.79 3.64
N ALA A 84 16.61 -7.90 2.77
CA ALA A 84 17.92 -8.04 2.16
C ALA A 84 19.00 -8.04 3.26
N PHE A 85 20.06 -8.80 3.04
CA PHE A 85 21.20 -8.80 3.94
C PHE A 85 21.82 -7.40 3.99
N SER A 86 21.98 -6.87 5.19
CA SER A 86 22.72 -5.64 5.46
C SER A 86 23.92 -6.00 6.30
N PRO A 87 25.16 -5.85 5.77
CA PRO A 87 26.35 -6.13 6.57
C PRO A 87 26.44 -5.14 7.74
N SER A 88 27.08 -5.54 8.82
CA SER A 88 27.48 -4.61 9.87
C SER A 88 28.54 -3.62 9.36
N MET A 89 28.73 -2.53 10.10
CA MET A 89 29.79 -1.56 9.80
C MET A 89 31.16 -2.22 9.70
N GLN A 90 31.46 -3.14 10.61
CA GLN A 90 32.73 -3.88 10.67
C GLN A 90 32.91 -4.80 9.46
N GLU A 91 31.87 -5.54 9.09
CA GLU A 91 31.89 -6.41 7.91
C GLU A 91 32.05 -5.60 6.63
N TYR A 92 31.30 -4.50 6.50
CA TYR A 92 31.44 -3.62 5.34
C TYR A 92 32.87 -3.06 5.22
N ALA A 93 33.42 -2.53 6.31
CA ALA A 93 34.78 -1.99 6.31
C ALA A 93 35.83 -3.07 5.97
N SER A 94 35.65 -4.28 6.48
CA SER A 94 36.53 -5.42 6.18
C SER A 94 36.48 -5.80 4.69
N MET A 95 35.27 -5.88 4.12
CA MET A 95 35.11 -6.13 2.69
C MET A 95 35.72 -5.02 1.84
N TRP A 96 35.53 -3.75 2.25
CA TRP A 96 36.10 -2.61 1.55
C TRP A 96 37.63 -2.64 1.55
N ILE A 97 38.26 -2.88 2.72
CA ILE A 97 39.72 -2.99 2.85
C ILE A 97 40.24 -4.13 1.97
N GLU A 98 39.59 -5.29 1.99
CA GLU A 98 40.00 -6.45 1.19
C GLU A 98 39.90 -6.15 -0.30
N ALA A 99 38.79 -5.55 -0.75
CA ALA A 99 38.59 -5.17 -2.16
C ALA A 99 39.63 -4.15 -2.67
N ASN A 100 40.14 -3.30 -1.79
CA ASN A 100 41.09 -2.25 -2.14
C ASN A 100 42.56 -2.65 -1.95
N LYS A 101 42.88 -3.84 -1.45
CA LYS A 101 44.26 -4.31 -1.26
C LYS A 101 45.04 -4.37 -2.59
N GLU A 102 44.41 -4.80 -3.65
CA GLU A 102 45.02 -5.01 -4.96
C GLU A 102 44.72 -3.90 -5.98
N GLN A 103 43.65 -3.16 -5.74
CA GLN A 103 43.21 -2.09 -6.61
C GLN A 103 43.53 -0.74 -5.97
N LYS A 104 44.35 0.07 -6.64
CA LYS A 104 44.54 1.49 -6.31
C LYS A 104 43.28 2.27 -6.70
N VAL A 105 42.12 1.91 -6.15
CA VAL A 105 40.87 2.61 -6.44
C VAL A 105 40.94 3.97 -5.77
N LYS A 106 40.84 5.04 -6.56
CA LYS A 106 40.66 6.37 -6.04
C LYS A 106 39.29 6.43 -5.36
N ASN A 107 39.29 6.82 -4.10
CA ASN A 107 38.08 6.99 -3.31
C ASN A 107 37.07 7.87 -4.04
N TRP A 108 35.90 7.33 -4.35
CA TRP A 108 34.79 8.08 -4.93
C TRP A 108 34.13 8.98 -3.89
N TRP A 109 34.28 8.62 -2.62
CA TRP A 109 33.65 9.31 -1.50
C TRP A 109 34.73 9.79 -0.51
N ASN A 110 34.71 11.04 -0.18
CA ASN A 110 35.72 11.67 0.68
C ASN A 110 35.81 11.08 2.10
N TRP A 111 34.78 10.36 2.55
CA TRP A 111 34.75 9.68 3.84
C TRP A 111 35.37 8.27 3.81
N SER A 112 35.54 7.65 2.67
CA SER A 112 36.08 6.28 2.52
C SER A 112 37.61 6.25 2.48
N THR A 113 38.24 6.88 3.46
CA THR A 113 39.69 6.80 3.64
C THR A 113 40.08 5.48 4.31
N GLU A 114 41.30 5.00 4.08
CA GLU A 114 41.81 3.79 4.74
C GLU A 114 41.76 3.93 6.26
N GLU A 115 42.11 5.10 6.80
CA GLU A 115 42.05 5.37 8.24
C GLU A 115 40.62 5.25 8.79
N ASN A 116 39.65 5.80 8.09
CA ASN A 116 38.23 5.71 8.48
C ASN A 116 37.75 4.25 8.40
N MET A 117 38.13 3.50 7.37
CA MET A 117 37.76 2.09 7.23
C MET A 117 38.38 1.22 8.34
N LEU A 118 39.62 1.48 8.73
CA LEU A 118 40.26 0.78 9.85
C LEU A 118 39.55 1.07 11.18
N LYS A 119 39.12 2.30 11.42
CA LYS A 119 38.32 2.65 12.61
C LYS A 119 36.96 1.94 12.60
N MET A 120 36.28 1.91 11.45
CA MET A 120 35.00 1.20 11.29
C MET A 120 35.17 -0.31 11.49
N GLN A 121 36.24 -0.91 10.98
CA GLN A 121 36.55 -2.33 11.20
C GLN A 121 36.73 -2.67 12.67
N GLN A 122 37.29 -1.74 13.45
CA GLN A 122 37.44 -1.88 14.91
C GLN A 122 36.13 -1.62 15.67
N GLY A 123 35.05 -1.25 15.01
CA GLY A 123 33.78 -0.95 15.63
C GLY A 123 33.73 0.40 16.32
N ILE A 124 34.62 1.33 15.97
CA ILE A 124 34.62 2.68 16.54
C ILE A 124 33.49 3.47 15.90
N GLU A 125 32.53 3.88 16.71
CA GLU A 125 31.44 4.75 16.30
C GLU A 125 31.74 6.21 16.66
N GLY A 126 31.19 7.16 15.91
CA GLY A 126 31.35 8.56 16.22
C GLY A 126 31.44 9.45 14.99
N ILE A 127 31.97 10.65 15.20
CA ILE A 127 32.15 11.64 14.14
C ILE A 127 33.44 11.36 13.39
N TYR A 128 33.30 11.21 12.08
CA TYR A 128 34.42 11.01 11.16
C TYR A 128 34.58 12.25 10.29
N HIS A 129 35.79 12.77 10.26
CA HIS A 129 36.13 13.92 9.43
C HIS A 129 36.40 13.50 8.00
N THR A 130 35.86 14.21 7.06
CA THR A 130 36.15 14.01 5.64
C THR A 130 37.30 14.91 5.21
N ASN A 131 38.24 14.37 4.44
CA ASN A 131 39.42 15.13 3.96
C ASN A 131 39.15 15.95 2.68
N ALA A 132 37.92 16.35 2.43
CA ALA A 132 37.59 17.15 1.26
C ALA A 132 38.06 18.60 1.44
N LYS A 133 38.95 19.05 0.56
CA LYS A 133 39.44 20.43 0.57
C LYS A 133 38.36 21.47 0.32
N ASP A 134 37.29 21.10 -0.39
CA ASP A 134 36.27 22.03 -0.86
C ASP A 134 34.87 21.78 -0.27
N TRP A 135 34.62 20.56 0.29
CA TRP A 135 33.32 20.13 0.83
C TRP A 135 33.52 19.25 2.06
N GLY A 136 34.39 19.66 2.97
CA GLY A 136 34.62 18.93 4.21
C GLY A 136 33.41 19.02 5.13
N TYR A 137 32.73 17.92 5.35
CA TYR A 137 31.70 17.79 6.36
C TYR A 137 32.00 16.59 7.25
N ASP A 138 31.60 16.72 8.47
CA ASP A 138 31.70 15.64 9.44
C ASP A 138 30.53 14.71 9.26
N ILE A 139 30.79 13.40 9.22
CA ILE A 139 29.76 12.38 9.18
C ILE A 139 29.71 11.63 10.50
N PHE A 140 28.54 11.34 10.99
CA PHE A 140 28.38 10.41 12.10
C PHE A 140 28.29 9.00 11.55
N VAL A 141 29.11 8.12 12.08
CA VAL A 141 29.21 6.70 11.71
C VAL A 141 28.82 5.86 12.90
N GLY A 142 27.95 4.91 12.70
CA GLY A 142 27.51 3.96 13.70
C GLY A 142 26.87 2.73 13.05
N ASN A 143 26.71 1.65 13.80
CA ASN A 143 25.97 0.51 13.29
C ASN A 143 24.49 0.88 13.08
N ALA A 144 24.01 0.71 11.86
CA ALA A 144 22.62 0.96 11.50
C ALA A 144 22.11 -0.11 10.54
N ASN A 145 20.91 -0.58 10.78
CA ASN A 145 20.17 -1.34 9.79
C ASN A 145 19.09 -0.44 9.18
N ARG A 146 19.46 0.24 8.12
CA ARG A 146 18.56 1.20 7.45
C ARG A 146 17.23 0.59 7.03
N LEU A 147 17.24 -0.66 6.59
CA LEU A 147 16.01 -1.35 6.19
C LEU A 147 15.10 -1.61 7.40
N GLU A 148 15.66 -1.97 8.54
CA GLU A 148 14.89 -2.13 9.78
C GLU A 148 14.39 -0.80 10.33
N GLU A 149 15.17 0.28 10.17
CA GLU A 149 14.77 1.62 10.58
C GLU A 149 13.63 2.19 9.72
N MET A 150 13.59 1.81 8.44
CA MET A 150 12.57 2.29 7.49
C MET A 150 11.21 1.66 7.71
N PHE A 151 11.16 0.43 8.17
CA PHE A 151 9.94 -0.35 8.23
C PHE A 151 9.58 -0.71 9.68
N ALA A 152 8.31 -0.63 9.97
CA ALA A 152 7.77 -1.02 11.27
C ALA A 152 6.57 -1.94 11.09
N ARG A 153 6.25 -2.68 12.14
CA ARG A 153 4.96 -3.37 12.19
C ARG A 153 3.85 -2.35 12.22
N ARG A 154 2.88 -2.48 11.30
CA ARG A 154 1.70 -1.64 11.22
C ARG A 154 0.44 -2.48 11.26
N TYR A 155 -0.62 -1.87 11.76
CA TYR A 155 -1.94 -2.51 11.87
C TYR A 155 -2.89 -1.80 10.94
N SER A 156 -3.61 -2.60 10.15
CA SER A 156 -4.74 -2.15 9.34
C SER A 156 -5.99 -2.80 9.89
N TYR A 157 -7.08 -2.06 9.94
CA TYR A 157 -8.33 -2.58 10.47
C TYR A 157 -9.52 -2.12 9.65
N GLN A 158 -10.55 -2.94 9.66
CA GLN A 158 -11.81 -2.68 8.98
C GLN A 158 -12.97 -3.06 9.88
N HIS A 159 -13.93 -2.15 9.98
CA HIS A 159 -15.18 -2.33 10.66
C HIS A 159 -16.31 -2.30 9.64
N ASN A 160 -17.19 -3.29 9.65
CA ASN A 160 -18.35 -3.36 8.78
C ASN A 160 -19.58 -3.56 9.66
N LEU A 161 -20.53 -2.67 9.56
CA LEU A 161 -21.83 -2.76 10.22
C LEU A 161 -22.91 -2.76 9.15
N SER A 162 -23.83 -3.70 9.22
CA SER A 162 -24.96 -3.70 8.31
C SER A 162 -26.27 -4.04 9.00
N LEU A 163 -27.35 -3.42 8.53
CA LEU A 163 -28.73 -3.69 8.87
C LEU A 163 -29.42 -4.16 7.60
N SER A 164 -30.03 -5.32 7.61
CA SER A 164 -30.75 -5.85 6.45
C SER A 164 -32.00 -6.62 6.85
N GLY A 165 -32.97 -6.65 5.95
CA GLY A 165 -34.21 -7.37 6.17
C GLY A 165 -35.15 -7.27 5.00
N SER A 166 -36.24 -8.01 5.04
CA SER A 166 -37.32 -7.93 4.07
C SER A 166 -38.69 -8.13 4.72
N THR A 167 -39.69 -7.54 4.09
CA THR A 167 -41.11 -7.82 4.30
C THR A 167 -41.69 -8.48 3.06
N GLU A 168 -42.97 -8.77 3.03
CA GLU A 168 -43.66 -9.29 1.82
C GLU A 168 -43.53 -8.34 0.62
N LYS A 169 -43.43 -7.02 0.87
CA LYS A 169 -43.45 -6.00 -0.19
C LYS A 169 -42.14 -5.23 -0.33
N SER A 170 -41.23 -5.31 0.65
CA SER A 170 -40.02 -4.51 0.62
C SER A 170 -38.79 -5.29 1.08
N GLU A 171 -37.65 -4.95 0.57
CA GLU A 171 -36.33 -5.43 0.98
C GLU A 171 -35.40 -4.23 1.19
N TYR A 172 -34.55 -4.30 2.21
CA TYR A 172 -33.64 -3.20 2.51
C TYR A 172 -32.33 -3.73 3.07
N ARG A 173 -31.25 -3.04 2.72
CA ARG A 173 -29.95 -3.20 3.34
C ARG A 173 -29.25 -1.86 3.42
N ILE A 174 -28.75 -1.54 4.61
CA ILE A 174 -27.89 -0.39 4.87
C ILE A 174 -26.60 -0.94 5.41
N SER A 175 -25.46 -0.55 4.84
CA SER A 175 -24.15 -0.91 5.36
C SER A 175 -23.27 0.31 5.53
N LEU A 176 -22.47 0.29 6.59
CA LEU A 176 -21.46 1.27 6.92
C LEU A 176 -20.15 0.52 7.14
N ALA A 177 -19.11 0.91 6.37
CA ALA A 177 -17.79 0.35 6.55
C ALA A 177 -16.76 1.45 6.75
N TYR A 178 -15.85 1.22 7.68
CA TYR A 178 -14.67 2.05 7.90
C TYR A 178 -13.43 1.17 7.82
N ALA A 179 -12.46 1.58 7.02
CA ALA A 179 -11.17 0.92 6.88
C ALA A 179 -10.03 1.92 7.08
N ASP A 180 -9.00 1.51 7.82
CA ASP A 180 -7.71 2.18 7.91
C ASP A 180 -6.64 1.19 7.44
N ASN A 181 -6.15 1.40 6.23
CA ASN A 181 -5.13 0.56 5.62
C ASN A 181 -3.79 1.27 5.68
N GLN A 182 -2.85 0.70 6.42
CA GLN A 182 -1.51 1.27 6.59
C GLN A 182 -0.45 0.40 5.93
N ALA A 183 0.47 1.03 5.20
CA ALA A 183 1.73 0.43 4.81
C ALA A 183 2.68 0.34 6.02
N ASN A 184 3.80 -0.36 5.87
CA ASN A 184 4.71 -0.64 6.97
C ASN A 184 5.86 0.37 7.13
N LEU A 185 5.71 1.59 6.60
CA LEU A 185 6.72 2.62 6.74
C LEU A 185 6.83 3.10 8.20
N ALA A 186 8.06 3.18 8.74
CA ALA A 186 8.32 3.61 10.11
C ALA A 186 8.36 5.13 10.27
N THR A 187 8.85 5.82 9.24
CA THR A 187 9.24 7.24 9.30
C THR A 187 8.09 8.21 9.01
N ALA A 188 7.04 7.75 8.36
CA ALA A 188 5.88 8.57 8.02
C ALA A 188 4.60 7.72 8.02
N TYR A 189 3.45 8.38 8.06
CA TYR A 189 2.20 7.72 7.75
C TYR A 189 2.13 7.52 6.23
N ASP A 190 1.86 6.28 5.84
CA ASP A 190 1.61 5.86 4.47
C ASP A 190 0.40 4.95 4.51
N GLY A 191 -0.73 5.47 4.06
CA GLY A 191 -1.95 4.72 4.20
C GLY A 191 -3.18 5.39 3.61
N GLN A 192 -4.29 4.68 3.72
CA GLN A 192 -5.58 5.08 3.19
C GLN A 192 -6.68 4.82 4.22
N LYS A 193 -7.43 5.85 4.55
CA LYS A 193 -8.66 5.76 5.33
C LYS A 193 -9.86 5.83 4.39
N GLN A 194 -10.77 4.90 4.54
CA GLN A 194 -11.95 4.82 3.68
C GLN A 194 -13.22 4.67 4.51
N LEU A 195 -14.22 5.48 4.18
CA LEU A 195 -15.57 5.38 4.73
C LEU A 195 -16.53 5.06 3.59
N ASN A 196 -17.27 3.97 3.71
CA ASN A 196 -18.29 3.53 2.76
C ASN A 196 -19.65 3.52 3.44
N LEU A 197 -20.63 4.14 2.80
CA LEU A 197 -22.04 4.03 3.15
C LEU A 197 -22.80 3.53 1.93
N ARG A 198 -23.54 2.43 2.09
CA ARG A 198 -24.36 1.85 1.02
C ARG A 198 -25.78 1.66 1.50
N LEU A 199 -26.72 1.99 0.63
CA LEU A 199 -28.15 1.76 0.80
C LEU A 199 -28.66 0.97 -0.42
N ASN A 200 -29.28 -0.17 -0.18
CA ASN A 200 -30.05 -0.91 -1.17
C ASN A 200 -31.50 -1.01 -0.64
N TYR A 201 -32.45 -0.58 -1.43
CA TYR A 201 -33.87 -0.63 -1.08
C TYR A 201 -34.69 -1.07 -2.29
N GLY A 202 -35.55 -2.04 -2.07
CA GLY A 202 -36.51 -2.51 -3.08
C GLY A 202 -37.91 -2.51 -2.52
N ILE A 203 -38.89 -2.09 -3.31
CA ILE A 203 -40.29 -2.15 -2.93
C ILE A 203 -41.14 -2.63 -4.13
N ARG A 204 -42.03 -3.57 -3.85
CA ARG A 204 -43.06 -4.03 -4.79
C ARG A 204 -44.34 -3.23 -4.54
N LEU A 205 -44.64 -2.31 -5.44
CA LEU A 205 -45.81 -1.44 -5.34
C LEU A 205 -47.07 -2.15 -5.83
N THR A 206 -46.93 -2.98 -6.89
CA THR A 206 -47.95 -3.85 -7.42
C THR A 206 -47.32 -5.16 -7.86
N ASP A 207 -48.14 -6.16 -8.28
CA ASP A 207 -47.62 -7.45 -8.75
C ASP A 207 -46.71 -7.35 -9.97
N TRP A 208 -46.92 -6.32 -10.78
CA TRP A 208 -46.19 -6.05 -12.02
C TRP A 208 -45.15 -4.93 -11.90
N PHE A 209 -45.14 -4.15 -10.78
CA PHE A 209 -44.21 -3.03 -10.61
C PHE A 209 -43.38 -3.11 -9.34
N LYS A 210 -42.08 -3.32 -9.53
CA LYS A 210 -41.05 -3.29 -8.48
C LYS A 210 -40.12 -2.10 -8.72
N LEU A 211 -39.91 -1.29 -7.69
CA LEU A 211 -38.92 -0.21 -7.68
C LEU A 211 -37.72 -0.65 -6.86
N GLU A 212 -36.53 -0.59 -7.46
CA GLU A 212 -35.27 -0.82 -6.77
C GLU A 212 -34.39 0.42 -6.84
N THR A 213 -33.76 0.76 -5.73
CA THR A 213 -32.80 1.86 -5.66
C THR A 213 -31.55 1.42 -4.92
N SER A 214 -30.41 1.88 -5.39
CA SER A 214 -29.11 1.68 -4.77
C SER A 214 -28.37 3.01 -4.72
N ALA A 215 -27.90 3.38 -3.54
CA ALA A 215 -27.04 4.54 -3.34
C ALA A 215 -25.75 4.09 -2.65
N ASN A 216 -24.63 4.64 -3.09
CA ASN A 216 -23.32 4.36 -2.53
C ASN A 216 -22.54 5.67 -2.37
N MET A 217 -22.00 5.90 -1.19
CA MET A 217 -21.12 7.02 -0.90
C MET A 217 -19.78 6.47 -0.39
N ILE A 218 -18.71 6.93 -1.02
CA ILE A 218 -17.34 6.53 -0.65
C ILE A 218 -16.54 7.80 -0.40
N LYS A 219 -15.94 7.90 0.78
CA LYS A 219 -14.93 8.90 1.10
C LYS A 219 -13.61 8.20 1.33
N THR A 220 -12.58 8.64 0.61
CA THR A 220 -11.23 8.10 0.70
C THR A 220 -10.27 9.25 0.98
N ASP A 221 -9.53 9.12 2.07
CA ASP A 221 -8.43 10.02 2.43
C ASP A 221 -7.14 9.21 2.32
N THR A 222 -6.23 9.62 1.45
CA THR A 222 -4.94 8.96 1.21
C THR A 222 -3.82 9.90 1.59
N GLU A 223 -2.92 9.44 2.44
CA GLU A 223 -1.68 10.12 2.80
C GLU A 223 -0.51 9.25 2.35
N MET A 224 0.39 9.86 1.62
CA MET A 224 1.64 9.23 1.17
C MET A 224 2.78 10.21 1.42
N PRO A 225 4.00 9.72 1.68
CA PRO A 225 5.18 10.58 1.74
C PRO A 225 5.31 11.44 0.48
N SER A 226 5.69 12.70 0.63
CA SER A 226 5.76 13.67 -0.47
C SER A 226 6.88 13.37 -1.49
N SER A 227 7.91 12.65 -1.07
CA SER A 227 8.95 12.10 -1.94
C SER A 227 8.78 10.59 -1.98
N GLY A 228 8.77 10.01 -3.18
CA GLY A 228 8.78 8.57 -3.33
C GLY A 228 9.96 7.99 -2.55
N ILE A 229 9.66 7.20 -1.51
CA ILE A 229 10.68 6.44 -0.81
C ILE A 229 11.02 5.27 -1.73
N ASP A 230 12.05 5.45 -2.50
CA ASP A 230 12.61 4.36 -3.28
C ASP A 230 13.46 3.50 -2.34
N ALA A 231 12.93 2.32 -2.02
CA ALA A 231 13.64 1.33 -1.21
C ALA A 231 15.03 0.97 -1.81
N THR A 232 15.22 1.17 -3.11
CA THR A 232 16.51 0.95 -3.76
C THR A 232 17.53 2.01 -3.38
N MET A 233 17.11 3.26 -3.15
CA MET A 233 18.03 4.31 -2.69
C MET A 233 18.57 4.00 -1.29
N TYR A 234 17.72 3.51 -0.40
CA TYR A 234 18.16 3.17 0.96
C TYR A 234 18.91 1.84 1.04
N GLY A 235 18.62 0.90 0.15
CA GLY A 235 19.38 -0.35 0.05
C GLY A 235 20.79 -0.17 -0.48
N ASN A 236 21.08 0.95 -1.14
CA ASN A 236 22.40 1.29 -1.67
C ASN A 236 23.23 2.15 -0.71
N GLU A 237 22.65 2.67 0.36
CA GLU A 237 23.42 3.41 1.36
C GLU A 237 24.24 2.47 2.25
N PRO A 238 25.46 2.87 2.61
CA PRO A 238 26.28 2.09 3.52
C PRO A 238 25.59 1.86 4.88
N PRO A 239 25.76 0.68 5.50
CA PRO A 239 25.07 0.28 6.74
C PRO A 239 25.53 1.02 8.00
N PHE A 240 26.43 1.95 7.86
CA PHE A 240 26.99 2.71 8.97
C PHE A 240 26.51 4.17 9.03
N PHE A 241 25.52 4.55 8.22
CA PHE A 241 24.85 5.84 8.31
C PHE A 241 23.49 5.66 8.99
N PRO A 242 23.38 5.86 10.31
CA PRO A 242 22.10 5.76 11.00
C PRO A 242 21.14 6.87 10.56
N ALA A 243 19.84 6.62 10.59
CA ALA A 243 18.83 7.61 10.23
C ALA A 243 18.78 8.79 11.21
N LYS A 244 19.23 8.56 12.45
CA LYS A 244 19.27 9.57 13.50
C LYS A 244 20.64 9.64 14.13
N ASN A 245 21.03 10.86 14.53
CA ASN A 245 22.22 11.04 15.34
C ASN A 245 22.00 10.56 16.80
N PRO A 246 23.05 10.49 17.64
CA PRO A 246 22.92 10.06 19.05
C PRO A 246 21.97 10.93 19.88
N TYR A 247 21.66 12.14 19.43
CA TYR A 247 20.72 13.05 20.10
C TYR A 247 19.25 12.83 19.62
N GLY A 248 19.00 11.84 18.75
CA GLY A 248 17.67 11.51 18.23
C GLY A 248 17.19 12.41 17.10
N GLN A 249 18.03 13.30 16.60
CA GLN A 249 17.72 14.17 15.47
C GLN A 249 17.92 13.40 14.16
N TRP A 250 17.04 13.64 13.19
CA TRP A 250 17.20 13.06 11.87
C TRP A 250 18.47 13.57 11.20
N TYR A 251 19.23 12.65 10.63
CA TYR A 251 20.35 13.03 9.79
C TYR A 251 19.81 13.63 8.50
N ALA A 252 19.92 14.92 8.37
CA ALA A 252 19.79 15.58 7.07
C ALA A 252 21.13 15.41 6.33
N ASN A 253 21.38 14.20 5.83
CA ASN A 253 22.50 14.01 4.94
C ASN A 253 22.04 14.32 3.54
N PHE A 254 22.76 15.25 2.96
CA PHE A 254 22.82 15.57 1.55
C PHE A 254 21.74 16.53 1.04
N GLY A 255 22.03 17.84 1.15
CA GLY A 255 21.65 18.80 0.13
C GLY A 255 22.58 18.68 -1.05
#